data_0852f0bba60fdf5183c8f93b80bbf74e
#
_entry.id   0852f0bba60fdf5183c8f93b80bbf74e
#
_cell.length_a   1.000
_cell.length_b   1.000
_cell.length_c   1.000
_cell.angle_alpha   90.00
_cell.angle_beta   90.00
_cell.angle_gamma   90.00
#
_symmetry.space_group_name_H-M   'P 1'
#
loop_
_entity.id
_entity.type
_entity.pdbx_description
1 polymer ?
#
loop_
_entity_poly.entity_id
_entity_poly.type
_entity_poly.pdbx_seq_one_letter_code
_entity_poly.pdbx_strand_id
1 'polypeptide(L)'
;MKFDIGMKLNANDRIPFLLRPAGKDYLWGGSRLKTDFGKDIDMVPLAETWECSTHPDGLSMVSGGIFDGWTLEKVLSRHPDYLGTNHDKTGLPILIKLIDAKLDLSVQVHPDDEYARTQENGQLGKTEMWYVIDASPNANLTYGFHHDMDKRTLLDSIRKGNVEKYLNRVFIHPNEVFFVKPGTVPVSYTHLTLPTNS
;
A
#
# COMPACT_ATOMS: atom_id res chain seq x y z
N MET A 1 -31.70 14.89 4.55
CA MET A 1 -31.75 14.57 5.99
C MET A 1 -31.49 13.07 6.11
N LYS A 2 -30.24 12.63 6.31
CA LYS A 2 -29.92 11.21 6.50
C LYS A 2 -30.06 10.90 7.98
N PHE A 3 -31.03 10.08 8.32
CA PHE A 3 -31.23 9.61 9.69
C PHE A 3 -30.05 8.76 10.11
N ASP A 4 -29.30 9.24 11.09
CA ASP A 4 -28.32 8.45 11.83
C ASP A 4 -29.12 7.55 12.78
N ILE A 5 -29.63 6.45 12.27
CA ILE A 5 -30.31 5.45 13.10
C ILE A 5 -29.17 4.74 13.84
N GLY A 6 -28.99 5.09 15.11
CA GLY A 6 -28.07 4.43 16.01
C GLY A 6 -28.49 2.97 16.27
N MET A 7 -28.47 2.15 15.22
CA MET A 7 -28.74 0.72 15.32
C MET A 7 -27.56 0.07 16.01
N LYS A 8 -27.74 -0.37 17.24
CA LYS A 8 -26.84 -1.35 17.87
C LYS A 8 -26.97 -2.65 17.08
N LEU A 9 -25.98 -2.97 16.25
CA LEU A 9 -25.88 -4.30 15.67
C LEU A 9 -25.68 -5.29 16.80
N ASN A 10 -26.50 -6.32 16.88
CA ASN A 10 -26.26 -7.45 17.76
C ASN A 10 -25.02 -8.20 17.24
N ALA A 11 -24.33 -8.93 18.11
CA ALA A 11 -23.13 -9.69 17.74
C ALA A 11 -23.33 -10.68 16.56
N ASN A 12 -24.60 -11.04 16.28
CA ASN A 12 -25.02 -11.89 15.18
C ASN A 12 -25.31 -11.13 13.86
N ASP A 13 -25.30 -9.80 13.87
CA ASP A 13 -25.68 -8.96 12.73
C ASP A 13 -24.48 -8.46 11.92
N ARG A 14 -23.30 -9.05 12.14
CA ARG A 14 -22.08 -8.72 11.36
C ARG A 14 -22.22 -9.23 9.95
N ILE A 15 -22.61 -8.34 9.04
CA ILE A 15 -22.75 -8.64 7.63
C ILE A 15 -21.51 -8.17 6.91
N PRO A 16 -20.86 -9.01 6.08
CA PRO A 16 -19.78 -8.57 5.20
C PRO A 16 -20.29 -7.44 4.29
N PHE A 17 -19.42 -6.48 4.03
CA PHE A 17 -19.71 -5.37 3.12
C PHE A 17 -18.58 -5.20 2.10
N LEU A 18 -18.90 -4.65 0.96
CA LEU A 18 -17.94 -4.34 -0.08
C LEU A 18 -17.32 -2.97 0.16
N LEU A 19 -16.08 -2.81 -0.32
CA LEU A 19 -15.38 -1.52 -0.27
C LEU A 19 -15.16 -1.00 -1.69
N ARG A 20 -15.32 0.30 -1.86
CA ARG A 20 -14.81 1.06 -3.00
C ARG A 20 -13.47 1.64 -2.60
N PRO A 21 -12.40 1.36 -3.37
CA PRO A 21 -11.06 1.83 -3.05
C PRO A 21 -10.92 3.35 -3.26
N ALA A 22 -9.94 3.93 -2.56
CA ALA A 22 -9.40 5.24 -2.90
C ALA A 22 -8.32 5.09 -3.99
N GLY A 23 -8.33 5.97 -4.99
CA GLY A 23 -7.32 6.00 -6.06
C GLY A 23 -6.15 6.93 -5.74
N LYS A 24 -5.02 6.70 -6.42
CA LYS A 24 -3.82 7.56 -6.44
C LYS A 24 -3.30 7.70 -7.86
N ASP A 25 -2.97 8.92 -8.24
CA ASP A 25 -2.58 9.34 -9.60
C ASP A 25 -1.08 9.67 -9.73
N TYR A 26 -0.23 8.92 -9.03
CA TYR A 26 1.21 9.13 -9.12
C TYR A 26 1.71 8.99 -10.56
N LEU A 27 2.66 9.85 -10.95
CA LEU A 27 3.18 9.94 -12.33
C LEU A 27 3.79 8.64 -12.87
N TRP A 28 4.24 7.76 -11.99
CA TRP A 28 4.77 6.44 -12.35
C TRP A 28 3.70 5.40 -12.66
N GLY A 29 2.42 5.74 -12.44
CA GLY A 29 1.30 4.83 -12.62
C GLY A 29 1.01 4.47 -14.07
N GLY A 30 0.32 3.37 -14.26
CA GLY A 30 -0.15 2.87 -15.54
C GLY A 30 -1.65 3.01 -15.75
N SER A 31 -2.19 2.12 -16.55
CA SER A 31 -3.63 2.03 -16.88
C SER A 31 -4.27 0.69 -16.52
N ARG A 32 -3.47 -0.28 -16.09
CA ARG A 32 -3.92 -1.68 -15.89
C ARG A 32 -4.94 -1.83 -14.78
N LEU A 33 -4.87 -1.01 -13.73
CA LEU A 33 -5.91 -1.03 -12.69
C LEU A 33 -7.30 -0.76 -13.27
N LYS A 34 -7.38 0.05 -14.33
CA LYS A 34 -8.64 0.28 -15.07
C LYS A 34 -8.94 -0.84 -16.07
N THR A 35 -7.97 -1.16 -16.95
CA THR A 35 -8.20 -2.07 -18.08
C THR A 35 -8.32 -3.52 -17.68
N ASP A 36 -7.48 -3.98 -16.76
CA ASP A 36 -7.35 -5.41 -16.41
C ASP A 36 -8.09 -5.74 -15.11
N PHE A 37 -8.20 -4.77 -14.20
CA PHE A 37 -8.84 -4.97 -12.89
C PHE A 37 -10.20 -4.24 -12.76
N GLY A 38 -10.66 -3.56 -13.81
CA GLY A 38 -11.99 -2.93 -13.85
C GLY A 38 -12.21 -1.84 -12.79
N LYS A 39 -11.14 -1.14 -12.37
CA LYS A 39 -11.27 -0.07 -11.38
C LYS A 39 -11.86 1.18 -12.02
N ASP A 40 -13.12 1.46 -11.69
CA ASP A 40 -13.85 2.64 -12.16
C ASP A 40 -13.54 3.86 -11.25
N ILE A 41 -12.35 4.44 -11.45
CA ILE A 41 -11.88 5.63 -10.75
C ILE A 41 -11.41 6.64 -11.80
N ASP A 42 -11.93 7.87 -11.72
CA ASP A 42 -11.60 8.93 -12.69
C ASP A 42 -10.25 9.60 -12.36
N MET A 43 -9.17 8.84 -12.59
CA MET A 43 -7.78 9.28 -12.44
C MET A 43 -6.93 8.75 -13.58
N VAL A 44 -6.01 9.57 -14.12
CA VAL A 44 -5.08 9.19 -15.20
C VAL A 44 -3.72 9.85 -14.94
N PRO A 45 -2.67 9.05 -14.69
CA PRO A 45 -2.69 7.58 -14.52
C PRO A 45 -3.43 7.15 -13.26
N LEU A 46 -3.77 5.87 -13.13
CA LEU A 46 -4.23 5.27 -11.88
C LEU A 46 -3.12 4.36 -11.35
N ALA A 47 -2.28 4.93 -10.49
CA ALA A 47 -1.08 4.26 -9.99
C ALA A 47 -1.35 3.25 -8.89
N GLU A 48 -2.23 3.61 -7.95
CA GLU A 48 -2.62 2.74 -6.84
C GLU A 48 -4.12 2.79 -6.60
N THR A 49 -4.67 1.68 -6.10
CA THR A 49 -6.00 1.63 -5.49
C THR A 49 -5.88 1.06 -4.09
N TRP A 50 -6.30 1.82 -3.09
CA TRP A 50 -6.27 1.44 -1.68
C TRP A 50 -7.56 0.69 -1.34
N GLU A 51 -7.49 -0.62 -1.48
CA GLU A 51 -8.64 -1.52 -1.42
C GLU A 51 -9.26 -1.62 -0.03
N CYS A 52 -8.40 -1.62 1.01
CA CYS A 52 -8.81 -1.65 2.40
C CYS A 52 -7.94 -0.69 3.20
N SER A 53 -8.49 0.50 3.48
CA SER A 53 -7.73 1.59 4.07
C SER A 53 -8.58 2.44 5.01
N THR A 54 -8.03 2.71 6.19
CA THR A 54 -8.51 3.72 7.14
C THR A 54 -7.57 4.93 7.21
N HIS A 55 -6.53 4.95 6.34
CA HIS A 55 -5.57 6.03 6.30
C HIS A 55 -6.20 7.33 5.80
N PRO A 56 -5.96 8.50 6.45
CA PRO A 56 -6.60 9.77 6.09
C PRO A 56 -6.33 10.21 4.65
N ASP A 57 -5.18 9.85 4.08
CA ASP A 57 -4.84 10.20 2.70
C ASP A 57 -5.62 9.37 1.67
N GLY A 58 -6.30 8.29 2.06
CA GLY A 58 -7.04 7.44 1.14
C GLY A 58 -7.99 6.49 1.85
N LEU A 59 -9.12 7.01 2.31
CA LEU A 59 -10.14 6.22 2.98
C LEU A 59 -10.92 5.35 1.99
N SER A 60 -11.01 4.05 2.25
CA SER A 60 -11.95 3.19 1.51
C SER A 60 -13.38 3.46 1.96
N MET A 61 -14.32 3.41 1.00
CA MET A 61 -15.74 3.69 1.22
C MET A 61 -16.55 2.39 1.15
N VAL A 62 -17.49 2.21 2.06
CA VAL A 62 -18.42 1.08 1.99
C VAL A 62 -19.38 1.26 0.82
N SER A 63 -19.61 0.16 0.08
CA SER A 63 -20.52 0.08 -1.05
C SER A 63 -21.65 -0.90 -0.77
N GLY A 64 -22.85 -0.39 -0.70
CA GLY A 64 -24.07 -1.17 -0.41
C GLY A 64 -24.26 -1.50 1.06
N GLY A 65 -25.44 -2.03 1.37
CA GLY A 65 -25.83 -2.40 2.72
C GLY A 65 -26.11 -1.22 3.64
N ILE A 66 -26.16 -1.49 4.95
CA ILE A 66 -26.56 -0.50 5.98
C ILE A 66 -25.53 0.62 6.18
N PHE A 67 -24.28 0.38 5.78
CA PHE A 67 -23.18 1.36 5.88
C PHE A 67 -22.85 2.04 4.54
N ASP A 68 -23.69 1.89 3.53
CA ASP A 68 -23.42 2.47 2.20
C ASP A 68 -23.03 3.95 2.29
N GLY A 69 -21.89 4.28 1.66
CA GLY A 69 -21.32 5.63 1.65
C GLY A 69 -20.62 6.06 2.94
N TRP A 70 -20.46 5.17 3.93
CA TRP A 70 -19.58 5.44 5.07
C TRP A 70 -18.12 5.12 4.71
N THR A 71 -17.19 5.84 5.34
CA THR A 71 -15.78 5.43 5.30
C THR A 71 -15.59 4.18 6.13
N LEU A 72 -14.64 3.31 5.73
CA LEU A 72 -14.26 2.15 6.53
C LEU A 72 -13.85 2.56 7.95
N GLU A 73 -13.08 3.65 8.09
CA GLU A 73 -12.69 4.23 9.38
C GLU A 73 -13.92 4.52 10.25
N LYS A 74 -14.95 5.18 9.69
CA LYS A 74 -16.20 5.49 10.42
C LYS A 74 -16.93 4.22 10.86
N VAL A 75 -16.96 3.18 10.02
CA VAL A 75 -17.59 1.90 10.41
C VAL A 75 -16.83 1.29 11.58
N LEU A 76 -15.50 1.17 11.50
CA LEU A 76 -14.69 0.53 12.53
C LEU A 76 -14.67 1.31 13.85
N SER A 77 -14.72 2.65 13.80
CA SER A 77 -14.81 3.47 15.01
C SER A 77 -16.16 3.33 15.73
N ARG A 78 -17.25 3.12 14.99
CA ARG A 78 -18.61 2.94 15.55
C ARG A 78 -18.92 1.51 15.92
N HIS A 79 -18.31 0.56 15.24
CA HIS A 79 -18.48 -0.88 15.37
C HIS A 79 -17.12 -1.59 15.49
N PRO A 80 -16.37 -1.34 16.58
CA PRO A 80 -15.00 -1.88 16.75
C PRO A 80 -14.94 -3.41 16.80
N ASP A 81 -16.05 -4.07 17.04
CA ASP A 81 -16.17 -5.52 17.03
C ASP A 81 -15.94 -6.16 15.64
N TYR A 82 -15.97 -5.38 14.55
CA TYR A 82 -15.49 -5.84 13.25
C TYR A 82 -13.97 -6.10 13.22
N LEU A 83 -13.20 -5.50 14.13
CA LEU A 83 -11.76 -5.73 14.27
C LEU A 83 -11.42 -7.00 15.07
N GLY A 84 -12.41 -7.68 15.64
CA GLY A 84 -12.22 -8.87 16.46
C GLY A 84 -11.95 -8.55 17.93
N THR A 85 -11.71 -9.62 18.72
CA THR A 85 -11.58 -9.51 20.18
C THR A 85 -10.16 -9.22 20.68
N ASN A 86 -9.15 -9.51 19.89
CA ASN A 86 -7.72 -9.38 20.27
C ASN A 86 -7.10 -8.06 19.76
N HIS A 87 -7.94 -7.12 19.35
CA HIS A 87 -7.50 -5.85 18.80
C HIS A 87 -7.36 -4.80 19.91
N ASP A 88 -6.28 -4.03 19.89
CA ASP A 88 -5.97 -2.98 20.87
C ASP A 88 -6.79 -1.69 20.69
N LYS A 89 -7.78 -1.68 19.78
CA LYS A 89 -8.66 -0.57 19.44
C LYS A 89 -7.97 0.66 18.80
N THR A 90 -6.73 0.53 18.36
CA THR A 90 -5.98 1.65 17.74
C THR A 90 -6.35 1.89 16.28
N GLY A 91 -7.23 1.06 15.70
CA GLY A 91 -7.66 1.14 14.31
C GLY A 91 -7.33 -0.13 13.52
N LEU A 92 -7.51 -0.11 12.22
CA LEU A 92 -7.18 -1.23 11.34
C LEU A 92 -5.64 -1.25 11.10
N PRO A 93 -4.94 -2.33 11.54
CA PRO A 93 -3.47 -2.36 11.46
C PRO A 93 -2.94 -2.78 10.08
N ILE A 94 -3.77 -2.72 9.06
CA ILE A 94 -3.41 -3.14 7.69
C ILE A 94 -3.92 -2.15 6.66
N LEU A 95 -3.12 -1.94 5.62
CA LEU A 95 -3.51 -1.27 4.38
C LEU A 95 -3.30 -2.23 3.22
N ILE A 96 -4.36 -2.53 2.46
CA ILE A 96 -4.29 -3.39 1.28
C ILE A 96 -4.42 -2.50 0.06
N LYS A 97 -3.48 -2.62 -0.88
CA LYS A 97 -3.52 -1.85 -2.13
C LYS A 97 -3.09 -2.67 -3.34
N LEU A 98 -3.62 -2.32 -4.51
CA LEU A 98 -3.09 -2.73 -5.79
C LEU A 98 -2.22 -1.60 -6.35
N ILE A 99 -1.12 -1.97 -6.98
CA ILE A 99 -0.14 -1.04 -7.57
C ILE A 99 0.06 -1.42 -9.02
N ASP A 100 -0.05 -0.44 -9.91
CA ASP A 100 0.32 -0.56 -11.32
C ASP A 100 1.49 0.38 -11.63
N ALA A 101 2.70 -0.15 -11.57
CA ALA A 101 3.92 0.59 -11.79
C ALA A 101 4.35 0.49 -13.26
N LYS A 102 4.14 1.56 -14.01
CA LYS A 102 4.61 1.72 -15.39
C LYS A 102 6.02 2.32 -15.46
N LEU A 103 6.39 3.14 -14.49
CA LEU A 103 7.72 3.73 -14.35
C LEU A 103 8.29 3.38 -12.98
N ASP A 104 9.55 3.70 -12.77
CA ASP A 104 10.25 3.47 -11.51
C ASP A 104 9.57 4.22 -10.36
N LEU A 105 9.35 3.54 -9.25
CA LEU A 105 8.92 4.16 -8.01
C LEU A 105 10.11 4.82 -7.29
N SER A 106 9.79 5.78 -6.45
CA SER A 106 10.79 6.37 -5.57
C SER A 106 11.38 5.35 -4.59
N VAL A 107 12.67 5.50 -4.36
CA VAL A 107 13.40 4.74 -3.35
C VAL A 107 12.96 5.20 -1.96
N GLN A 108 12.39 4.30 -1.14
CA GLN A 108 11.87 4.63 0.19
C GLN A 108 12.42 3.66 1.24
N VAL A 109 12.76 4.16 2.41
CA VAL A 109 13.07 3.35 3.60
C VAL A 109 11.91 3.45 4.58
N HIS A 110 11.43 2.32 5.04
CA HIS A 110 10.35 2.30 6.01
C HIS A 110 10.91 2.24 7.43
N PRO A 111 10.45 3.10 8.33
CA PRO A 111 10.88 3.08 9.73
C PRO A 111 10.36 1.84 10.45
N ASP A 112 11.04 1.42 11.49
CA ASP A 112 10.48 0.53 12.50
C ASP A 112 9.56 1.28 13.47
N ASP A 113 8.86 0.55 14.35
CA ASP A 113 7.92 1.15 15.30
C ASP A 113 8.58 2.12 16.28
N GLU A 114 9.83 1.85 16.69
CA GLU A 114 10.54 2.70 17.62
C GLU A 114 10.93 4.05 16.97
N TYR A 115 11.48 3.99 15.77
CA TYR A 115 11.83 5.19 15.01
C TYR A 115 10.55 5.98 14.64
N ALA A 116 9.52 5.32 14.13
CA ALA A 116 8.27 5.97 13.74
C ALA A 116 7.60 6.67 14.93
N ARG A 117 7.56 6.02 16.08
CA ARG A 117 7.02 6.61 17.30
C ARG A 117 7.77 7.85 17.76
N THR A 118 9.11 7.86 17.67
CA THR A 118 9.97 8.93 18.21
C THR A 118 10.24 10.05 17.20
N GLN A 119 10.32 9.75 15.90
CA GLN A 119 10.72 10.68 14.85
C GLN A 119 9.61 11.07 13.88
N GLU A 120 8.52 10.27 13.82
CA GLU A 120 7.39 10.44 12.90
C GLU A 120 6.07 10.75 13.65
N ASN A 121 6.15 11.56 14.71
CA ASN A 121 4.98 12.04 15.49
C ASN A 121 4.09 10.92 16.04
N GLY A 122 4.66 9.82 16.50
CA GLY A 122 3.91 8.73 17.10
C GLY A 122 3.26 7.76 16.09
N GLN A 123 3.68 7.80 14.84
CA GLN A 123 3.23 6.87 13.80
C GLN A 123 3.70 5.43 14.09
N LEU A 124 3.07 4.47 13.44
CA LEU A 124 3.52 3.09 13.42
C LEU A 124 4.62 2.89 12.38
N GLY A 125 5.51 1.96 12.64
CA GLY A 125 6.46 1.47 11.66
C GLY A 125 5.73 0.80 10.49
N LYS A 126 6.44 0.58 9.37
CA LYS A 126 5.84 0.04 8.18
C LYS A 126 6.52 -1.25 7.76
N THR A 127 5.87 -2.36 8.05
CA THR A 127 6.19 -3.68 7.48
C THR A 127 5.31 -3.91 6.26
N GLU A 128 5.88 -4.38 5.16
CA GLU A 128 5.13 -4.65 3.93
C GLU A 128 5.32 -6.10 3.48
N MET A 129 4.29 -6.62 2.82
CA MET A 129 4.35 -7.84 2.04
C MET A 129 3.86 -7.52 0.63
N TRP A 130 4.63 -7.88 -0.37
CA TRP A 130 4.31 -7.67 -1.77
C TRP A 130 4.08 -8.99 -2.45
N TYR A 131 2.95 -9.12 -3.10
CA TYR A 131 2.62 -10.24 -3.96
C TYR A 131 2.64 -9.76 -5.41
N VAL A 132 3.48 -10.36 -6.23
CA VAL A 132 3.59 -10.03 -7.65
C VAL A 132 2.45 -10.70 -8.41
N ILE A 133 1.47 -9.91 -8.83
CA ILE A 133 0.32 -10.40 -9.62
C ILE A 133 0.76 -10.68 -11.05
N ASP A 134 1.51 -9.74 -11.64
CA ASP A 134 2.08 -9.84 -12.97
C ASP A 134 3.36 -9.03 -13.08
N ALA A 135 4.24 -9.40 -14.02
CA ALA A 135 5.52 -8.75 -14.26
C ALA A 135 5.91 -8.83 -15.73
N SER A 136 6.38 -7.72 -16.28
CA SER A 136 6.95 -7.69 -17.62
C SER A 136 8.26 -8.47 -17.70
N PRO A 137 8.69 -8.93 -18.87
CA PRO A 137 10.03 -9.48 -19.05
C PRO A 137 11.09 -8.52 -18.51
N ASN A 138 12.01 -9.03 -17.69
CA ASN A 138 13.08 -8.27 -17.04
C ASN A 138 12.64 -7.25 -15.97
N ALA A 139 11.38 -7.28 -15.54
CA ALA A 139 10.95 -6.50 -14.39
C ALA A 139 11.80 -6.86 -13.16
N ASN A 140 12.16 -5.86 -12.38
CA ASN A 140 12.99 -6.06 -11.21
C ASN A 140 12.59 -5.14 -10.06
N LEU A 141 12.91 -5.56 -8.86
CA LEU A 141 12.79 -4.77 -7.63
C LEU A 141 14.19 -4.39 -7.16
N THR A 142 14.32 -3.21 -6.60
CA THR A 142 15.42 -2.91 -5.71
C THR A 142 15.08 -3.44 -4.33
N TYR A 143 15.87 -4.36 -3.81
CA TYR A 143 15.62 -5.03 -2.53
C TYR A 143 16.90 -5.11 -1.70
N GLY A 144 17.11 -4.11 -0.87
CA GLY A 144 18.30 -3.99 -0.03
C GLY A 144 19.56 -3.53 -0.78
N PHE A 145 20.68 -3.73 -0.15
CA PHE A 145 22.02 -3.48 -0.72
C PHE A 145 22.71 -4.78 -1.12
N HIS A 146 23.63 -4.71 -2.07
CA HIS A 146 24.46 -5.87 -2.44
C HIS A 146 25.35 -6.37 -1.29
N HIS A 147 25.76 -5.47 -0.40
CA HIS A 147 26.64 -5.73 0.74
C HIS A 147 26.21 -4.89 1.92
N ASP A 148 26.64 -5.27 3.12
CA ASP A 148 26.48 -4.45 4.31
C ASP A 148 27.11 -3.07 4.06
N MET A 149 26.34 -2.03 4.32
CA MET A 149 26.75 -0.65 4.09
C MET A 149 26.76 0.13 5.40
N ASP A 150 27.89 0.70 5.73
CA ASP A 150 27.99 1.59 6.87
C ASP A 150 27.37 2.97 6.58
N LYS A 151 26.97 3.67 7.65
CA LYS A 151 26.29 4.97 7.55
C LYS A 151 27.11 6.01 6.77
N ARG A 152 28.44 6.00 6.88
CA ARG A 152 29.30 6.99 6.21
C ARG A 152 29.31 6.77 4.71
N THR A 153 29.51 5.52 4.29
CA THR A 153 29.47 5.11 2.87
C THR A 153 28.12 5.43 2.25
N LEU A 154 27.00 5.17 2.96
CA LEU A 154 25.65 5.50 2.49
C LEU A 154 25.50 7.01 2.30
N LEU A 155 25.86 7.82 3.29
CA LEU A 155 25.75 9.27 3.20
C LEU A 155 26.60 9.85 2.06
N ASP A 156 27.83 9.34 1.90
CA ASP A 156 28.71 9.76 0.81
C ASP A 156 28.16 9.37 -0.56
N SER A 157 27.54 8.21 -0.68
CA SER A 157 26.91 7.76 -1.94
C SER A 157 25.69 8.59 -2.31
N ILE A 158 24.88 8.97 -1.32
CA ILE A 158 23.72 9.87 -1.51
C ILE A 158 24.21 11.26 -1.97
N ARG A 159 25.20 11.82 -1.28
CA ARG A 159 25.78 13.15 -1.64
C ARG A 159 26.36 13.17 -3.05
N LYS A 160 26.93 12.06 -3.49
CA LYS A 160 27.52 11.88 -4.84
C LYS A 160 26.48 11.50 -5.90
N GLY A 161 25.21 11.29 -5.52
CA GLY A 161 24.15 10.86 -6.44
C GLY A 161 24.42 9.49 -7.09
N ASN A 162 25.08 8.57 -6.39
CA ASN A 162 25.46 7.27 -6.94
C ASN A 162 25.06 6.08 -6.06
N VAL A 163 24.09 6.26 -5.16
CA VAL A 163 23.58 5.22 -4.25
C VAL A 163 23.08 3.99 -5.01
N GLU A 164 22.55 4.17 -6.22
CA GLU A 164 22.03 3.08 -7.06
C GLU A 164 23.04 1.98 -7.34
N LYS A 165 24.35 2.30 -7.35
CA LYS A 165 25.44 1.32 -7.56
C LYS A 165 25.53 0.28 -6.43
N TYR A 166 24.97 0.57 -5.29
CA TYR A 166 25.01 -0.29 -4.10
C TYR A 166 23.71 -1.06 -3.90
N LEU A 167 22.66 -0.70 -4.64
CA LEU A 167 21.35 -1.30 -4.51
C LEU A 167 21.31 -2.69 -5.15
N ASN A 168 20.72 -3.64 -4.45
CA ASN A 168 20.52 -4.99 -4.96
C ASN A 168 19.26 -5.03 -5.82
N ARG A 169 19.39 -5.42 -7.10
CA ARG A 169 18.28 -5.60 -8.03
C ARG A 169 17.94 -7.08 -8.14
N VAL A 170 16.69 -7.41 -7.89
CA VAL A 170 16.15 -8.77 -7.94
C VAL A 170 15.11 -8.83 -9.06
N PHE A 171 15.29 -9.72 -10.02
CA PHE A 171 14.28 -10.00 -11.04
C PHE A 171 13.05 -10.59 -10.37
N ILE A 172 11.88 -10.22 -10.87
CA ILE A 172 10.59 -10.64 -10.30
C ILE A 172 9.75 -11.39 -11.33
N HIS A 173 8.95 -12.33 -10.81
CA HIS A 173 8.04 -13.12 -11.61
C HIS A 173 6.66 -13.16 -10.96
N PRO A 174 5.58 -13.38 -11.74
CA PRO A 174 4.25 -13.58 -11.18
C PRO A 174 4.23 -14.67 -10.11
N ASN A 175 3.43 -14.46 -9.07
CA ASN A 175 3.25 -15.31 -7.89
C ASN A 175 4.42 -15.33 -6.89
N GLU A 176 5.41 -14.48 -7.04
CA GLU A 176 6.43 -14.29 -6.01
C GLU A 176 5.94 -13.39 -4.88
N VAL A 177 6.48 -13.61 -3.68
CA VAL A 177 6.19 -12.84 -2.47
C VAL A 177 7.49 -12.25 -1.92
N PHE A 178 7.46 -10.96 -1.62
CA PHE A 178 8.56 -10.24 -1.00
C PHE A 178 8.11 -9.68 0.35
N PHE A 179 8.82 -10.00 1.41
CA PHE A 179 8.53 -9.51 2.75
C PHE A 179 9.53 -8.43 3.14
N VAL A 180 9.08 -7.18 3.14
CA VAL A 180 9.90 -5.99 3.40
C VAL A 180 9.83 -5.65 4.89
N LYS A 181 10.90 -6.00 5.62
CA LYS A 181 11.02 -5.62 7.04
C LYS A 181 11.32 -4.13 7.18
N PRO A 182 10.92 -3.49 8.30
CA PRO A 182 11.36 -2.16 8.63
C PRO A 182 12.88 -2.04 8.62
N GLY A 183 13.40 -0.89 8.19
CA GLY A 183 14.86 -0.68 8.04
C GLY A 183 15.48 -1.35 6.82
N THR A 184 14.74 -2.17 6.07
CA THR A 184 15.21 -2.66 4.77
C THR A 184 15.24 -1.50 3.78
N VAL A 185 16.39 -1.27 3.16
CA VAL A 185 16.56 -0.24 2.13
C VAL A 185 15.81 -0.63 0.87
N PRO A 186 15.44 0.35 0.11
CA PRO A 186 14.12 0.58 -0.46
C PRO A 186 13.79 -0.35 -1.60
N VAL A 187 12.51 -0.49 -1.78
CA VAL A 187 11.93 -1.18 -2.90
C VAL A 187 11.54 -0.13 -3.94
N SER A 188 12.22 -0.11 -5.08
CA SER A 188 11.78 0.62 -6.27
C SER A 188 11.57 -0.37 -7.41
N TYR A 189 10.52 -0.17 -8.19
CA TYR A 189 10.29 -0.98 -9.38
C TYR A 189 10.98 -0.33 -10.58
N THR A 190 11.60 -1.14 -11.42
CA THR A 190 12.01 -0.71 -12.76
C THR A 190 11.19 -1.49 -13.79
N HIS A 191 10.47 -0.75 -14.64
CA HIS A 191 9.75 -1.24 -15.81
C HIS A 191 8.83 -2.45 -15.61
N LEU A 192 7.63 -2.20 -15.09
CA LEU A 192 6.46 -3.04 -15.33
C LEU A 192 5.82 -2.61 -16.67
N THR A 193 6.49 -2.82 -17.79
CA THR A 193 5.87 -2.60 -19.10
C THR A 193 5.23 -3.88 -19.57
N LEU A 194 3.95 -3.78 -19.93
CA LEU A 194 3.26 -4.85 -20.64
C LEU A 194 3.81 -5.01 -22.05
N PRO A 195 3.82 -6.23 -22.60
CA PRO A 195 3.98 -6.41 -24.03
C PRO A 195 2.81 -5.70 -24.71
N THR A 196 3.10 -4.68 -25.52
CA THR A 196 2.16 -4.17 -26.50
C THR A 196 2.02 -5.25 -27.56
N ASN A 197 0.88 -5.95 -27.57
CA ASN A 197 0.52 -6.78 -28.72
C ASN A 197 0.32 -5.83 -29.90
N SER A 198 1.29 -5.82 -30.82
CA SER A 198 1.15 -5.31 -32.18
C SER A 198 0.38 -6.31 -33.02
#